data_8598aeba1e7ac5e91ec9e59cfe6e09c8
#
_entry.id   8598aeba1e7ac5e91ec9e59cfe6e09c8
#
_cell.length_a   1.000
_cell.length_b   1.000
_cell.length_c   1.000
_cell.angle_alpha   90.00
_cell.angle_beta   90.00
_cell.angle_gamma   90.00
#
_symmetry.space_group_name_H-M   'P 1'
#
loop_
_entity.id
_entity.type
_entity.pdbx_description
1 polymer ?
#
loop_
_entity_poly.entity_id
_entity_poly.type
_entity_poly.pdbx_seq_one_letter_code
_entity_poly.pdbx_strand_id
1 'polypeptide(L)'
;MHYSATPETDAVIEPRDLLLIDSGGQYLEGTTDITRTFALGPVTDEQKKHFTAVLCSMLNLANAKFLHGMTGIGLDILARGPIWDMGIDYRCGTGHGVSYLMSVHEGPNSFRWHKSPTRNEDTVQEPGMVTTDEPGVYIEGSHGIRTENELVCRKLEENEYGQFLGFEIITCAPIDLDAVIPDQMSPRQRGWLNDYHAFVQKTLLPLMADDGEREWLRHATRAI
;
A
#
# COMPACT_ATOMS: atom_id res chain seq x y z
N MET A 1 8.45 0.86 13.94
CA MET A 1 8.25 0.71 12.48
C MET A 1 9.00 -0.49 11.94
N HIS A 2 10.29 -0.61 12.18
CA HIS A 2 11.13 -1.68 11.63
C HIS A 2 11.45 -2.69 12.73
N TYR A 3 10.48 -3.50 13.10
CA TYR A 3 10.65 -4.59 14.05
C TYR A 3 11.11 -5.85 13.31
N SER A 4 12.12 -6.51 13.83
CA SER A 4 12.52 -7.84 13.39
C SER A 4 12.42 -8.80 14.58
N ALA A 5 11.72 -9.91 14.43
CA ALA A 5 11.59 -10.91 15.48
C ALA A 5 12.94 -11.55 15.81
N THR A 6 13.17 -11.76 17.11
CA THR A 6 14.33 -12.49 17.63
C THR A 6 13.83 -13.60 18.56
N PRO A 7 14.66 -14.59 18.90
CA PRO A 7 14.26 -15.62 19.87
C PRO A 7 13.76 -15.07 21.21
N GLU A 8 14.26 -13.90 21.62
CA GLU A 8 13.87 -13.22 22.88
C GLU A 8 12.55 -12.47 22.76
N THR A 9 12.14 -12.11 21.55
CA THR A 9 10.93 -11.32 21.26
C THR A 9 9.86 -12.13 20.53
N ASP A 10 10.11 -13.41 20.31
CA ASP A 10 9.15 -14.34 19.69
C ASP A 10 7.87 -14.43 20.53
N ALA A 11 6.74 -14.34 19.85
CA ALA A 11 5.43 -14.37 20.48
C ALA A 11 4.47 -15.23 19.68
N VAL A 12 3.63 -15.97 20.37
CA VAL A 12 2.54 -16.73 19.73
C VAL A 12 1.47 -15.75 19.27
N ILE A 13 1.04 -15.88 18.01
CA ILE A 13 -0.07 -15.11 17.48
C ILE A 13 -1.36 -15.57 18.15
N GLU A 14 -2.13 -14.62 18.70
CA GLU A 14 -3.40 -14.86 19.37
C GLU A 14 -4.54 -14.21 18.58
N PRO A 15 -5.81 -14.68 18.72
CA PRO A 15 -6.96 -14.12 18.02
C PRO A 15 -7.42 -12.81 18.67
N ARG A 16 -6.58 -11.78 18.63
CA ARG A 16 -6.82 -10.44 19.19
C ARG A 16 -6.04 -9.38 18.43
N ASP A 17 -6.52 -8.16 18.47
CA ASP A 17 -5.84 -6.98 17.94
C ASP A 17 -5.51 -7.06 16.42
N LEU A 18 -4.52 -6.31 16.02
CA LEU A 18 -4.04 -6.23 14.65
C LEU A 18 -2.68 -6.94 14.52
N LEU A 19 -2.49 -7.63 13.42
CA LEU A 19 -1.19 -8.16 13.01
C LEU A 19 -0.73 -7.45 11.74
N LEU A 20 0.36 -6.70 11.83
CA LEU A 20 1.03 -6.12 10.67
C LEU A 20 2.16 -7.06 10.25
N ILE A 21 2.13 -7.48 8.99
CA ILE A 21 3.18 -8.30 8.36
C ILE A 21 3.74 -7.50 7.20
N ASP A 22 5.04 -7.23 7.26
CA ASP A 22 5.84 -6.65 6.19
C ASP A 22 6.79 -7.74 5.69
N SER A 23 6.70 -8.11 4.43
CA SER A 23 7.46 -9.20 3.86
C SER A 23 7.85 -8.93 2.41
N GLY A 24 9.00 -9.48 2.03
CA GLY A 24 9.50 -9.39 0.67
C GLY A 24 10.27 -10.62 0.26
N GLY A 25 10.44 -10.81 -1.03
CA GLY A 25 11.20 -11.92 -1.61
C GLY A 25 12.10 -11.46 -2.74
N GLN A 26 13.25 -12.11 -2.85
CA GLN A 26 14.21 -11.93 -3.93
C GLN A 26 14.06 -13.09 -4.92
N TYR A 27 13.72 -12.77 -6.17
CA TYR A 27 13.51 -13.74 -7.25
C TYR A 27 14.38 -13.38 -8.45
N LEU A 28 14.58 -14.31 -9.37
CA LEU A 28 15.32 -14.03 -10.64
C LEU A 28 14.58 -13.00 -11.51
N GLU A 29 13.28 -12.92 -11.39
CA GLU A 29 12.40 -12.04 -12.15
C GLU A 29 12.22 -10.66 -11.51
N GLY A 30 12.54 -10.52 -10.22
CA GLY A 30 12.38 -9.24 -9.50
C GLY A 30 12.37 -9.41 -7.98
N THR A 31 12.18 -8.30 -7.30
CA THR A 31 12.03 -8.22 -5.85
C THR A 31 10.60 -7.82 -5.51
N THR A 32 10.01 -8.44 -4.48
CA THR A 32 8.70 -8.05 -3.96
C THR A 32 8.82 -7.38 -2.60
N ASP A 33 7.97 -6.39 -2.38
CA ASP A 33 7.79 -5.69 -1.11
C ASP A 33 6.30 -5.49 -0.85
N ILE A 34 5.81 -5.96 0.29
CA ILE A 34 4.39 -5.92 0.59
C ILE A 34 4.13 -5.88 2.10
N THR A 35 3.25 -4.99 2.51
CA THR A 35 2.68 -4.99 3.85
C THR A 35 1.19 -5.21 3.83
N ARG A 36 0.72 -6.05 4.76
CA ARG A 36 -0.69 -6.20 5.10
C ARG A 36 -0.88 -6.12 6.61
N THR A 37 -1.96 -5.50 7.01
CA THR A 37 -2.43 -5.51 8.40
C THR A 37 -3.73 -6.30 8.47
N PHE A 38 -3.80 -7.26 9.37
CA PHE A 38 -4.94 -8.17 9.57
C PHE A 38 -5.60 -7.92 10.91
N ALA A 39 -6.93 -7.91 10.96
CA ALA A 39 -7.70 -7.95 12.20
C ALA A 39 -7.81 -9.41 12.67
N LEU A 40 -7.02 -9.79 13.67
CA LEU A 40 -7.03 -11.16 14.23
C LEU A 40 -8.14 -11.41 15.24
N GLY A 41 -8.84 -10.37 15.63
CA GLY A 41 -9.93 -10.43 16.61
C GLY A 41 -10.65 -9.10 16.72
N PRO A 42 -11.36 -8.85 17.82
CA PRO A 42 -12.03 -7.58 18.01
C PRO A 42 -11.06 -6.39 17.95
N VAL A 43 -11.37 -5.41 17.12
CA VAL A 43 -10.62 -4.16 16.98
C VAL A 43 -11.50 -2.98 17.38
N THR A 44 -10.88 -1.92 17.92
CA THR A 44 -11.58 -0.71 18.36
C THR A 44 -12.08 0.13 17.19
N ASP A 45 -13.02 1.02 17.43
CA ASP A 45 -13.50 1.98 16.42
C ASP A 45 -12.36 2.91 15.94
N GLU A 46 -11.42 3.26 16.80
CA GLU A 46 -10.25 4.04 16.45
C GLU A 46 -9.33 3.27 15.48
N GLN A 47 -9.04 2.00 15.79
CA GLN A 47 -8.24 1.14 14.90
C GLN A 47 -8.91 0.98 13.53
N LYS A 48 -10.23 0.79 13.48
CA LYS A 48 -10.98 0.73 12.20
C LYS A 48 -10.92 2.04 11.42
N LYS A 49 -11.05 3.19 12.09
CA LYS A 49 -10.92 4.50 11.46
C LYS A 49 -9.52 4.68 10.85
N HIS A 50 -8.47 4.36 11.61
CA HIS A 50 -7.09 4.45 11.15
C HIS A 50 -6.82 3.48 9.99
N PHE A 51 -7.33 2.24 10.09
CA PHE A 51 -7.20 1.24 9.03
C PHE A 51 -7.84 1.73 7.72
N THR A 52 -9.07 2.23 7.81
CA THR A 52 -9.79 2.75 6.64
C THR A 52 -9.09 3.98 6.04
N ALA A 53 -8.57 4.88 6.88
CA ALA A 53 -7.81 6.05 6.41
C ALA A 53 -6.52 5.63 5.67
N VAL A 54 -5.76 4.67 6.21
CA VAL A 54 -4.56 4.12 5.56
C VAL A 54 -4.91 3.47 4.22
N LEU A 55 -5.98 2.69 4.17
CA LEU A 55 -6.47 2.10 2.92
C LEU A 55 -6.87 3.17 1.89
N CYS A 56 -7.62 4.19 2.30
CA CYS A 56 -7.97 5.32 1.43
C CYS A 56 -6.73 6.07 0.93
N SER A 57 -5.72 6.23 1.77
CA SER A 57 -4.43 6.84 1.43
C SER A 57 -3.72 6.09 0.31
N MET A 58 -3.57 4.79 0.45
CA MET A 58 -2.98 3.91 -0.56
C MET A 58 -3.79 3.94 -1.87
N LEU A 59 -5.11 3.80 -1.80
CA LEU A 59 -5.98 3.82 -2.99
C LEU A 59 -5.92 5.15 -3.74
N ASN A 60 -5.84 6.28 -3.04
CA ASN A 60 -5.75 7.60 -3.67
C ASN A 60 -4.45 7.77 -4.47
N LEU A 61 -3.32 7.34 -3.91
CA LEU A 61 -2.03 7.44 -4.59
C LEU A 61 -1.93 6.42 -5.75
N ALA A 62 -2.32 5.17 -5.52
CA ALA A 62 -2.29 4.12 -6.54
C ALA A 62 -3.14 4.47 -7.77
N ASN A 63 -4.23 5.23 -7.60
CA ASN A 63 -5.12 5.64 -8.70
C ASN A 63 -4.90 7.09 -9.16
N ALA A 64 -3.72 7.66 -8.86
CA ALA A 64 -3.36 8.98 -9.30
C ALA A 64 -3.20 9.05 -10.82
N LYS A 65 -3.66 10.17 -11.39
CA LYS A 65 -3.39 10.56 -12.77
C LYS A 65 -2.71 11.93 -12.74
N PHE A 66 -1.58 12.06 -13.40
CA PHE A 66 -0.75 13.25 -13.34
C PHE A 66 -0.01 13.51 -14.66
N LEU A 67 0.42 14.75 -14.87
CA LEU A 67 1.24 15.09 -16.03
C LEU A 67 2.70 14.65 -15.83
N HIS A 68 3.34 14.22 -16.90
CA HIS A 68 4.80 14.01 -16.94
C HIS A 68 5.53 15.25 -16.45
N GLY A 69 6.57 15.07 -15.67
CA GLY A 69 7.26 16.13 -14.93
C GLY A 69 6.89 16.19 -13.44
N MET A 70 5.84 15.47 -13.02
CA MET A 70 5.48 15.34 -11.61
C MET A 70 6.53 14.52 -10.86
N THR A 71 6.84 14.95 -9.62
CA THR A 71 7.75 14.25 -8.70
C THR A 71 6.97 13.55 -7.59
N GLY A 72 7.62 12.63 -6.90
CA GLY A 72 7.04 11.95 -5.75
C GLY A 72 6.64 12.88 -4.61
N ILE A 73 7.31 14.04 -4.46
CA ILE A 73 6.93 15.07 -3.48
C ILE A 73 5.52 15.63 -3.77
N GLY A 74 5.21 15.89 -5.04
CA GLY A 74 3.88 16.38 -5.41
C GLY A 74 2.78 15.34 -5.24
N LEU A 75 3.12 14.05 -5.39
CA LEU A 75 2.16 12.95 -5.30
C LEU A 75 1.90 12.47 -3.86
N ASP A 76 2.85 12.62 -2.94
CA ASP A 76 2.75 12.15 -1.56
C ASP A 76 1.49 12.67 -0.84
N ILE A 77 1.04 13.88 -1.15
CA ILE A 77 -0.14 14.47 -0.52
C ILE A 77 -1.42 13.65 -0.78
N LEU A 78 -1.49 12.88 -1.86
CA LEU A 78 -2.65 12.03 -2.17
C LEU A 78 -2.81 10.90 -1.14
N ALA A 79 -1.70 10.36 -0.66
CA ALA A 79 -1.69 9.37 0.41
C ALA A 79 -1.73 10.04 1.80
N ARG A 80 -1.00 11.13 2.00
CA ARG A 80 -0.86 11.76 3.31
C ARG A 80 -2.08 12.57 3.72
N GLY A 81 -2.81 13.16 2.77
CA GLY A 81 -3.97 13.99 3.02
C GLY A 81 -5.00 13.36 3.97
N PRO A 82 -5.51 12.14 3.72
CA PRO A 82 -6.48 11.51 4.61
C PRO A 82 -6.00 11.32 6.06
N ILE A 83 -4.70 11.14 6.26
CA ILE A 83 -4.08 11.01 7.59
C ILE A 83 -3.96 12.38 8.26
N TRP A 84 -3.56 13.41 7.53
CA TRP A 84 -3.49 14.79 8.04
C TRP A 84 -4.87 15.37 8.36
N ASP A 85 -5.92 15.01 7.61
CA ASP A 85 -7.31 15.39 7.92
C ASP A 85 -7.76 14.88 9.31
N MET A 86 -7.13 13.82 9.81
CA MET A 86 -7.35 13.29 11.17
C MET A 86 -6.46 13.98 12.24
N GLY A 87 -5.60 14.92 11.85
CA GLY A 87 -4.68 15.61 12.75
C GLY A 87 -3.48 14.76 13.22
N ILE A 88 -3.18 13.65 12.52
CA ILE A 88 -2.06 12.76 12.80
C ILE A 88 -1.15 12.63 11.58
N ASP A 89 0.05 12.05 11.76
CA ASP A 89 1.01 11.83 10.68
C ASP A 89 1.80 10.54 10.90
N TYR A 90 2.20 9.89 9.80
CA TYR A 90 3.23 8.86 9.81
C TYR A 90 4.57 9.48 9.43
N ARG A 91 5.48 9.57 10.40
CA ARG A 91 6.75 10.31 10.32
C ARG A 91 7.81 9.64 9.43
N CYS A 92 7.40 8.93 8.39
CA CYS A 92 8.24 8.25 7.40
C CYS A 92 7.85 8.65 5.99
N GLY A 93 8.56 8.12 4.99
CA GLY A 93 8.15 8.22 3.60
C GLY A 93 6.89 7.40 3.33
N THR A 94 6.22 7.71 2.23
CA THR A 94 5.06 6.95 1.74
C THR A 94 5.48 5.84 0.79
N GLY A 95 6.71 5.88 0.26
CA GLY A 95 7.21 4.86 -0.62
C GLY A 95 8.60 5.14 -1.16
N HIS A 96 9.20 4.11 -1.73
CA HIS A 96 10.57 4.12 -2.26
C HIS A 96 10.66 3.27 -3.54
N GLY A 97 11.70 3.49 -4.33
CA GLY A 97 12.02 2.60 -5.45
C GLY A 97 12.46 1.23 -4.96
N VAL A 98 12.14 0.20 -5.74
CA VAL A 98 12.41 -1.21 -5.40
C VAL A 98 13.63 -1.68 -6.18
N SER A 99 14.63 -2.23 -5.47
CA SER A 99 15.86 -2.73 -6.06
C SER A 99 15.71 -4.14 -6.62
N TYR A 100 16.73 -4.59 -7.34
CA TYR A 100 16.85 -5.96 -7.83
C TYR A 100 18.09 -6.63 -7.24
N LEU A 101 17.91 -7.74 -6.53
CA LEU A 101 18.97 -8.53 -5.87
C LEU A 101 19.89 -7.71 -4.92
N MET A 102 19.35 -6.66 -4.32
CA MET A 102 20.06 -5.78 -3.38
C MET A 102 19.19 -5.50 -2.13
N SER A 103 19.55 -4.50 -1.34
CA SER A 103 18.63 -3.97 -0.33
C SER A 103 17.36 -3.46 -1.00
N VAL A 104 16.20 -3.77 -0.44
CA VAL A 104 14.90 -3.46 -1.06
C VAL A 104 14.73 -1.98 -1.43
N HIS A 105 15.30 -1.07 -0.63
CA HIS A 105 15.26 0.36 -0.91
C HIS A 105 16.28 0.76 -1.98
N GLU A 106 15.79 1.25 -3.12
CA GLU A 106 16.62 1.81 -4.19
C GLU A 106 16.01 3.11 -4.71
N GLY A 107 16.88 4.14 -4.87
CA GLY A 107 16.48 5.36 -5.58
C GLY A 107 16.57 5.20 -7.10
N PRO A 108 16.21 6.25 -7.87
CA PRO A 108 16.03 7.63 -7.38
C PRO A 108 14.60 7.99 -6.99
N ASN A 109 13.58 7.18 -7.33
CA ASN A 109 12.17 7.49 -7.11
C ASN A 109 11.73 7.20 -5.66
N SER A 110 10.82 8.02 -5.16
CA SER A 110 10.19 7.85 -3.84
C SER A 110 8.93 8.70 -3.74
N PHE A 111 8.09 8.41 -2.74
CA PHE A 111 6.99 9.28 -2.31
C PHE A 111 7.29 9.83 -0.92
N ARG A 112 7.46 11.16 -0.80
CA ARG A 112 7.73 11.87 0.46
C ARG A 112 7.23 13.31 0.37
N TRP A 113 6.67 13.83 1.44
CA TRP A 113 6.15 15.19 1.46
C TRP A 113 7.24 16.28 1.56
N HIS A 114 8.47 15.94 1.93
CA HIS A 114 9.57 16.88 2.10
C HIS A 114 10.90 16.29 1.63
N LYS A 115 11.83 17.18 1.27
CA LYS A 115 13.18 16.80 0.85
C LYS A 115 14.00 16.34 2.04
N SER A 116 14.82 15.32 1.83
CA SER A 116 15.87 14.90 2.73
C SER A 116 17.22 15.38 2.21
N PRO A 117 18.13 15.87 3.06
CA PRO A 117 19.47 16.31 2.62
C PRO A 117 20.33 15.20 1.99
N THR A 118 19.98 13.94 2.24
CA THR A 118 20.75 12.76 1.83
C THR A 118 20.12 11.97 0.69
N ARG A 119 18.97 12.41 0.16
CA ARG A 119 18.22 11.68 -0.90
C ARG A 119 17.81 12.64 -2.02
N ASN A 120 17.82 12.15 -3.26
CA ASN A 120 17.31 12.88 -4.41
C ASN A 120 15.80 12.64 -4.58
N GLU A 121 14.99 13.36 -3.83
CA GLU A 121 13.52 13.19 -3.83
C GLU A 121 12.80 14.09 -4.87
N ASP A 122 13.56 14.83 -5.67
CA ASP A 122 13.05 15.64 -6.80
C ASP A 122 12.95 14.85 -8.11
N THR A 123 13.13 13.54 -8.06
CA THR A 123 13.10 12.71 -9.26
C THR A 123 11.71 12.72 -9.88
N VAL A 124 11.66 13.05 -11.17
CA VAL A 124 10.43 12.96 -11.96
C VAL A 124 10.02 11.49 -12.08
N GLN A 125 8.73 11.24 -11.95
CA GLN A 125 8.18 9.90 -12.17
C GLN A 125 8.22 9.56 -13.67
N GLU A 126 8.93 8.50 -14.01
CA GLU A 126 9.11 8.03 -15.38
C GLU A 126 8.41 6.68 -15.60
N PRO A 127 7.85 6.45 -16.81
CA PRO A 127 7.27 5.15 -17.14
C PRO A 127 8.26 4.01 -16.96
N GLY A 128 7.83 2.94 -16.27
CA GLY A 128 8.65 1.79 -15.93
C GLY A 128 9.27 1.84 -14.53
N MET A 129 9.28 2.97 -13.86
CA MET A 129 9.69 3.04 -12.45
C MET A 129 8.74 2.23 -11.58
N VAL A 130 9.31 1.40 -10.70
CA VAL A 130 8.60 0.68 -9.64
C VAL A 130 8.80 1.45 -8.35
N THR A 131 7.71 1.74 -7.64
CA THR A 131 7.74 2.48 -6.37
C THR A 131 6.73 1.85 -5.42
N THR A 132 7.09 1.66 -4.14
CA THR A 132 6.14 1.23 -3.12
C THR A 132 5.15 2.36 -2.80
N ASP A 133 3.94 1.99 -2.39
CA ASP A 133 2.89 2.86 -1.88
C ASP A 133 2.43 2.29 -0.54
N GLU A 134 3.03 2.78 0.55
CA GLU A 134 3.01 2.18 1.89
C GLU A 134 2.65 3.18 3.00
N PRO A 135 1.56 3.94 2.86
CA PRO A 135 1.11 4.81 3.93
C PRO A 135 0.80 4.01 5.20
N GLY A 136 0.93 4.65 6.35
CA GLY A 136 0.68 3.99 7.62
C GLY A 136 0.21 4.94 8.73
N VAL A 137 -0.15 4.37 9.87
CA VAL A 137 -0.42 5.05 11.13
C VAL A 137 0.26 4.27 12.24
N TYR A 138 0.97 4.97 13.12
CA TYR A 138 1.72 4.34 14.21
C TYR A 138 1.46 5.12 15.50
N ILE A 139 0.62 4.57 16.36
CA ILE A 139 0.23 5.17 17.65
C ILE A 139 1.01 4.49 18.75
N GLU A 140 1.90 5.23 19.39
CA GLU A 140 2.79 4.72 20.43
C GLU A 140 1.98 4.10 21.60
N GLY A 141 2.36 2.90 21.98
CA GLY A 141 1.70 2.15 23.05
C GLY A 141 0.30 1.60 22.69
N SER A 142 -0.12 1.72 21.43
CA SER A 142 -1.42 1.25 20.96
C SER A 142 -1.29 0.34 19.74
N HIS A 143 -1.23 0.87 18.52
CA HIS A 143 -1.27 0.07 17.30
C HIS A 143 -0.45 0.67 16.16
N GLY A 144 -0.07 -0.19 15.21
CA GLY A 144 0.50 0.18 13.93
C GLY A 144 -0.29 -0.44 12.80
N ILE A 145 -0.50 0.33 11.73
CA ILE A 145 -1.21 -0.08 10.53
C ILE A 145 -0.42 0.41 9.32
N ARG A 146 -0.15 -0.48 8.38
CA ARG A 146 0.39 -0.17 7.05
C ARG A 146 -0.30 -1.05 6.01
N THR A 147 -0.64 -0.48 4.88
CA THR A 147 -1.11 -1.22 3.70
C THR A 147 -0.24 -0.79 2.54
N GLU A 148 0.36 -1.75 1.86
CA GLU A 148 1.38 -1.51 0.86
C GLU A 148 1.15 -2.31 -0.41
N ASN A 149 1.35 -1.64 -1.54
CA ASN A 149 1.48 -2.25 -2.85
C ASN A 149 2.67 -1.66 -3.60
N GLU A 150 3.24 -2.44 -4.51
CA GLU A 150 4.16 -1.94 -5.53
C GLU A 150 3.37 -1.38 -6.72
N LEU A 151 3.80 -0.21 -7.17
CA LEU A 151 3.22 0.53 -8.29
C LEU A 151 4.23 0.65 -9.43
N VAL A 152 3.80 0.36 -10.66
CA VAL A 152 4.59 0.67 -11.87
C VAL A 152 4.03 1.91 -12.54
N CYS A 153 4.86 2.93 -12.75
CA CYS A 153 4.47 4.10 -13.52
C CYS A 153 4.21 3.75 -14.99
N ARG A 154 3.09 4.18 -15.53
CA ARG A 154 2.64 3.90 -16.91
C ARG A 154 2.23 5.17 -17.65
N LYS A 155 2.45 5.16 -18.97
CA LYS A 155 1.86 6.16 -19.86
C LYS A 155 0.36 5.92 -19.97
N LEU A 156 -0.40 7.00 -19.84
CA LEU A 156 -1.81 7.09 -20.18
C LEU A 156 -1.99 7.87 -21.50
N GLU A 157 -3.05 8.66 -21.63
CA GLU A 157 -3.27 9.45 -22.82
C GLU A 157 -2.30 10.64 -22.92
N GLU A 158 -2.06 11.06 -24.15
CA GLU A 158 -1.37 12.33 -24.48
C GLU A 158 -2.35 13.26 -25.18
N ASN A 159 -2.35 14.53 -24.83
CA ASN A 159 -3.20 15.55 -25.43
C ASN A 159 -2.49 16.92 -25.44
N GLU A 160 -3.23 17.99 -25.72
CA GLU A 160 -2.71 19.36 -25.79
C GLU A 160 -2.04 19.87 -24.50
N TYR A 161 -2.34 19.24 -23.34
CA TYR A 161 -1.69 19.54 -22.05
C TYR A 161 -0.43 18.73 -21.80
N GLY A 162 -0.15 17.70 -22.61
CA GLY A 162 1.03 16.84 -22.53
C GLY A 162 0.71 15.38 -22.26
N GLN A 163 1.75 14.61 -21.95
CA GLN A 163 1.65 13.19 -21.62
C GLN A 163 1.15 13.02 -20.18
N PHE A 164 0.00 12.38 -20.01
CA PHE A 164 -0.46 11.92 -18.71
C PHE A 164 0.16 10.58 -18.34
N LEU A 165 0.43 10.44 -17.05
CA LEU A 165 0.93 9.22 -16.42
C LEU A 165 -0.04 8.77 -15.33
N GLY A 166 0.08 7.52 -14.92
CA GLY A 166 -0.62 6.92 -13.80
C GLY A 166 0.12 5.70 -13.32
N PHE A 167 -0.48 4.94 -12.43
CA PHE A 167 0.13 3.75 -11.86
C PHE A 167 -0.67 2.49 -12.19
N GLU A 168 0.04 1.40 -12.35
CA GLU A 168 -0.46 0.03 -12.37
C GLU A 168 -0.03 -0.66 -11.09
N ILE A 169 -0.97 -1.20 -10.33
CA ILE A 169 -0.68 -2.02 -9.14
C ILE A 169 -0.24 -3.40 -9.62
N ILE A 170 0.95 -3.84 -9.21
CA ILE A 170 1.48 -5.17 -9.54
C ILE A 170 1.42 -6.16 -8.37
N THR A 171 1.22 -5.69 -7.15
CA THR A 171 1.03 -6.53 -5.97
C THR A 171 -0.31 -7.27 -6.04
N CYS A 172 -0.28 -8.58 -5.90
CA CYS A 172 -1.45 -9.45 -5.92
C CYS A 172 -1.67 -10.10 -4.56
N ALA A 173 -2.27 -9.39 -3.60
CA ALA A 173 -2.66 -9.93 -2.30
C ALA A 173 -3.93 -9.23 -1.79
N PRO A 174 -4.90 -9.95 -1.22
CA PRO A 174 -6.10 -9.31 -0.71
C PRO A 174 -5.80 -8.35 0.43
N ILE A 175 -6.66 -7.36 0.59
CA ILE A 175 -6.68 -6.44 1.73
C ILE A 175 -7.75 -6.95 2.69
N ASP A 176 -7.42 -7.03 3.98
CA ASP A 176 -8.39 -7.45 4.99
C ASP A 176 -9.55 -6.45 5.09
N LEU A 177 -10.78 -6.95 5.00
CA LEU A 177 -11.99 -6.14 5.04
C LEU A 177 -12.63 -6.04 6.44
N ASP A 178 -12.14 -6.80 7.41
CA ASP A 178 -12.78 -6.90 8.73
C ASP A 178 -12.55 -5.65 9.59
N ALA A 179 -11.49 -4.88 9.29
CA ALA A 179 -11.24 -3.58 9.90
C ALA A 179 -11.70 -2.38 9.04
N VAL A 180 -12.30 -2.59 7.88
CA VAL A 180 -12.76 -1.52 6.99
C VAL A 180 -14.12 -0.97 7.44
N ILE A 181 -14.29 0.34 7.41
CA ILE A 181 -15.56 1.05 7.57
C ILE A 181 -15.98 1.59 6.20
N PRO A 182 -16.84 0.87 5.43
CA PRO A 182 -17.19 1.27 4.06
C PRO A 182 -17.82 2.66 3.97
N ASP A 183 -18.55 3.10 4.99
CA ASP A 183 -19.21 4.42 5.02
C ASP A 183 -18.22 5.59 5.15
N GLN A 184 -16.97 5.33 5.55
CA GLN A 184 -15.91 6.33 5.56
C GLN A 184 -15.19 6.45 4.20
N MET A 185 -15.45 5.54 3.28
CA MET A 185 -14.90 5.55 1.94
C MET A 185 -15.86 6.23 0.97
N SER A 186 -15.33 7.08 0.09
CA SER A 186 -16.12 7.58 -1.03
C SER A 186 -16.54 6.43 -1.95
N PRO A 187 -17.63 6.59 -2.74
CA PRO A 187 -18.02 5.59 -3.75
C PRO A 187 -16.88 5.25 -4.72
N ARG A 188 -16.03 6.23 -5.04
CA ARG A 188 -14.88 6.06 -5.92
C ARG A 188 -13.82 5.15 -5.29
N GLN A 189 -13.49 5.36 -4.02
CA GLN A 189 -12.52 4.52 -3.29
C GLN A 189 -13.02 3.09 -3.10
N ARG A 190 -14.30 2.89 -2.80
CA ARG A 190 -14.91 1.55 -2.78
C ARG A 190 -14.84 0.88 -4.14
N GLY A 191 -15.12 1.62 -5.22
CA GLY A 191 -14.95 1.12 -6.58
C GLY A 191 -13.52 0.64 -6.85
N TRP A 192 -12.51 1.45 -6.53
CA TRP A 192 -11.11 1.06 -6.69
C TRP A 192 -10.71 -0.17 -5.88
N LEU A 193 -11.18 -0.29 -4.64
CA LEU A 193 -10.93 -1.48 -3.82
C LEU A 193 -11.56 -2.73 -4.43
N ASN A 194 -12.82 -2.63 -4.87
CA ASN A 194 -13.52 -3.74 -5.52
C ASN A 194 -12.84 -4.16 -6.84
N ASP A 195 -12.38 -3.21 -7.65
CA ASP A 195 -11.62 -3.48 -8.88
C ASP A 195 -10.28 -4.16 -8.57
N TYR A 196 -9.56 -3.69 -7.55
CA TYR A 196 -8.34 -4.31 -7.08
C TYR A 196 -8.57 -5.75 -6.60
N HIS A 197 -9.60 -5.98 -5.77
CA HIS A 197 -9.94 -7.33 -5.31
C HIS A 197 -10.38 -8.25 -6.45
N ALA A 198 -11.08 -7.74 -7.45
CA ALA A 198 -11.42 -8.50 -8.65
C ALA A 198 -10.17 -8.90 -9.45
N PHE A 199 -9.18 -7.99 -9.56
CA PHE A 199 -7.88 -8.28 -10.16
C PHE A 199 -7.12 -9.36 -9.37
N VAL A 200 -7.02 -9.24 -8.05
CA VAL A 200 -6.37 -10.22 -7.17
C VAL A 200 -7.03 -11.59 -7.32
N GLN A 201 -8.36 -11.65 -7.23
CA GLN A 201 -9.11 -12.90 -7.35
C GLN A 201 -8.87 -13.57 -8.72
N LYS A 202 -8.99 -12.80 -9.80
CA LYS A 202 -8.77 -13.30 -11.17
C LYS A 202 -7.37 -13.87 -11.35
N THR A 203 -6.37 -13.21 -10.76
CA THR A 203 -4.96 -13.60 -10.90
C THR A 203 -4.62 -14.83 -10.07
N LEU A 204 -5.06 -14.86 -8.81
CA LEU A 204 -4.63 -15.90 -7.87
C LEU A 204 -5.52 -17.16 -7.87
N LEU A 205 -6.82 -17.02 -8.16
CA LEU A 205 -7.75 -18.15 -8.09
C LEU A 205 -7.32 -19.39 -8.88
N PRO A 206 -6.74 -19.26 -10.10
CA PRO A 206 -6.22 -20.40 -10.86
C PRO A 206 -4.99 -21.07 -10.22
N LEU A 207 -4.30 -20.38 -9.31
CA LEU A 207 -3.06 -20.84 -8.67
C LEU A 207 -3.32 -21.49 -7.30
N MET A 208 -4.55 -21.37 -6.77
CA MET A 208 -4.91 -21.96 -5.48
C MET A 208 -4.94 -23.50 -5.56
N ALA A 209 -4.31 -24.15 -4.58
CA ALA A 209 -4.10 -25.58 -4.59
C ALA A 209 -5.39 -26.37 -4.36
N ASP A 210 -6.25 -25.91 -3.45
CA ASP A 210 -7.46 -26.64 -3.06
C ASP A 210 -8.70 -25.73 -3.00
N ASP A 211 -9.85 -26.34 -2.74
CA ASP A 211 -11.13 -25.63 -2.70
C ASP A 211 -11.27 -24.73 -1.46
N GLY A 212 -10.63 -25.08 -0.35
CA GLY A 212 -10.62 -24.25 0.87
C GLY A 212 -9.88 -22.92 0.64
N GLU A 213 -8.71 -22.98 0.00
CA GLU A 213 -7.95 -21.78 -0.40
C GLU A 213 -8.76 -20.92 -1.39
N ARG A 214 -9.44 -21.55 -2.36
CA ARG A 214 -10.28 -20.84 -3.32
C ARG A 214 -11.47 -20.15 -2.65
N GLU A 215 -12.10 -20.82 -1.69
CA GLU A 215 -13.22 -20.25 -0.94
C GLU A 215 -12.75 -19.09 -0.04
N TRP A 216 -11.62 -19.28 0.65
CA TRP A 216 -10.99 -18.20 1.43
C TRP A 216 -10.68 -16.98 0.55
N LEU A 217 -10.05 -17.17 -0.62
CA LEU A 217 -9.71 -16.07 -1.51
C LEU A 217 -10.97 -15.32 -1.99
N ARG A 218 -12.05 -16.05 -2.36
CA ARG A 218 -13.32 -15.41 -2.74
C ARG A 218 -13.90 -14.58 -1.61
N HIS A 219 -13.82 -15.10 -0.38
CA HIS A 219 -14.27 -14.36 0.80
C HIS A 219 -13.41 -13.13 1.07
N ALA A 220 -12.08 -13.27 1.04
CA ALA A 220 -11.14 -12.18 1.27
C ALA A 220 -11.21 -11.07 0.21
N THR A 221 -11.64 -11.40 -1.01
CA THR A 221 -11.77 -10.45 -2.13
C THR A 221 -13.23 -10.08 -2.44
N ARG A 222 -14.15 -10.28 -1.50
CA ARG A 222 -15.56 -9.88 -1.67
C ARG A 222 -15.70 -8.38 -1.89
N ALA A 223 -16.72 -7.96 -2.63
CA ALA A 223 -17.04 -6.55 -2.81
C ALA A 223 -17.66 -5.94 -1.53
N ILE A 224 -17.47 -4.62 -1.32
CA ILE A 224 -18.04 -3.84 -0.23
C ILE A 224 -18.84 -2.65 -0.74
#